data_8e7f1038b495150a06503d9ff45403c1
#
_entry.id   8e7f1038b495150a06503d9ff45403c1
#
_cell.length_a   1.000
_cell.length_b   1.000
_cell.length_c   1.000
_cell.angle_alpha   90.00
_cell.angle_beta   90.00
_cell.angle_gamma   90.00
#
_symmetry.space_group_name_H-M   'P 1'
#
loop_
_entity.id
_entity.type
_entity.pdbx_description
1 polymer ?
#
loop_
_entity_poly.entity_id
_entity_poly.type
_entity_poly.pdbx_seq_one_letter_code
_entity_poly.pdbx_strand_id
1 'polypeptide(L)'
;VQDFDPVVQKVVNRIQPLADTQRVLDQAARLGFKSTSIDLIYGLPLQTLASYRQTMDIVINQLKPARIALFNYAHLPHIFMPQTRINEADLPSANEKLNILQMCVERLAEAGYVLIGMDHFARPDDELAIALSEQTLQRNFQGYSTFADTNMLAFGVSSIGFVGNSYYQ
;
A
#
# COMPACT_ATOMS: atom_id res chain seq x y z
N VAL A 1 6.62 0.36 -3.33
CA VAL A 1 6.30 0.85 -4.68
C VAL A 1 4.92 1.48 -4.67
N GLN A 2 4.68 2.48 -5.51
CA GLN A 2 3.38 3.19 -5.53
C GLN A 2 2.58 2.88 -6.78
N ASP A 3 3.26 2.66 -7.88
CA ASP A 3 2.73 2.30 -9.20
C ASP A 3 3.84 1.64 -10.01
N PHE A 4 3.49 0.84 -11.03
CA PHE A 4 4.45 0.22 -11.95
C PHE A 4 4.49 0.89 -13.33
N ASP A 5 3.61 1.86 -13.59
CA ASP A 5 3.68 2.66 -14.82
C ASP A 5 4.92 3.58 -14.79
N PRO A 6 5.85 3.47 -15.75
CA PRO A 6 7.07 4.28 -15.78
C PRO A 6 6.80 5.79 -15.91
N VAL A 7 5.69 6.18 -16.57
CA VAL A 7 5.31 7.58 -16.75
C VAL A 7 4.88 8.15 -15.40
N VAL A 8 4.04 7.43 -14.66
CA VAL A 8 3.60 7.80 -13.31
C VAL A 8 4.79 7.86 -12.36
N GLN A 9 5.64 6.82 -12.35
CA GLN A 9 6.85 6.81 -11.51
C GLN A 9 7.75 8.01 -11.74
N LYS A 10 7.92 8.41 -13.01
CA LYS A 10 8.74 9.56 -13.38
C LYS A 10 8.15 10.87 -12.89
N VAL A 11 6.85 11.10 -13.04
CA VAL A 11 6.19 12.35 -12.67
C VAL A 11 6.17 12.56 -11.16
N VAL A 12 6.07 11.49 -10.37
CA VAL A 12 6.16 11.55 -8.91
C VAL A 12 7.60 11.43 -8.38
N ASN A 13 8.58 11.39 -9.30
CA ASN A 13 10.01 11.23 -8.99
C ASN A 13 10.32 10.03 -8.08
N ARG A 14 9.66 8.90 -8.33
CA ARG A 14 9.87 7.66 -7.59
C ARG A 14 10.00 6.47 -8.53
N ILE A 15 11.15 6.40 -9.18
CA ILE A 15 11.47 5.33 -10.14
C ILE A 15 11.87 4.08 -9.37
N GLN A 16 11.09 3.03 -9.54
CA GLN A 16 11.28 1.75 -8.87
C GLN A 16 10.92 0.61 -9.84
N PRO A 17 11.91 0.09 -10.57
CA PRO A 17 11.68 -0.95 -11.56
C PRO A 17 11.03 -2.20 -10.96
N LEU A 18 10.18 -2.86 -11.73
CA LEU A 18 9.53 -4.11 -11.33
C LEU A 18 10.55 -5.17 -10.89
N ALA A 19 11.65 -5.30 -11.64
CA ALA A 19 12.70 -6.28 -11.33
C ALA A 19 13.33 -6.07 -9.95
N ASP A 20 13.46 -4.82 -9.50
CA ASP A 20 14.01 -4.52 -8.17
C ASP A 20 13.03 -4.89 -7.07
N THR A 21 11.73 -4.61 -7.28
CA THR A 21 10.67 -5.03 -6.35
C THR A 21 10.59 -6.55 -6.25
N GLN A 22 10.60 -7.24 -7.39
CA GLN A 22 10.59 -8.70 -7.42
C GLN A 22 11.80 -9.29 -6.67
N ARG A 23 13.01 -8.76 -6.93
CA ARG A 23 14.23 -9.20 -6.25
C ARG A 23 14.13 -9.06 -4.72
N VAL A 24 13.55 -7.96 -4.24
CA VAL A 24 13.36 -7.75 -2.79
C VAL A 24 12.38 -8.76 -2.20
N LEU A 25 11.24 -9.01 -2.88
CA LEU A 25 10.27 -10.00 -2.43
C LEU A 25 10.84 -11.42 -2.44
N ASP A 26 11.57 -11.80 -3.48
CA ASP A 26 12.24 -13.10 -3.58
C ASP A 26 13.28 -13.27 -2.45
N GLN A 27 14.03 -12.21 -2.16
CA GLN A 27 15.02 -12.25 -1.07
C GLN A 27 14.34 -12.35 0.30
N ALA A 28 13.23 -11.63 0.51
CA ALA A 28 12.46 -11.75 1.75
C ALA A 28 11.96 -13.19 1.95
N ALA A 29 11.42 -13.81 0.89
CA ALA A 29 10.99 -15.20 0.93
C ALA A 29 12.14 -16.17 1.27
N ARG A 30 13.32 -15.99 0.66
CA ARG A 30 14.52 -16.80 0.95
C ARG A 30 15.01 -16.66 2.38
N LEU A 31 14.84 -15.47 2.97
CA LEU A 31 15.22 -15.18 4.36
C LEU A 31 14.15 -15.59 5.38
N GLY A 32 13.04 -16.19 4.93
CA GLY A 32 12.01 -16.72 5.81
C GLY A 32 11.03 -15.67 6.35
N PHE A 33 10.92 -14.49 5.71
CA PHE A 33 9.85 -13.56 6.04
C PHE A 33 8.49 -14.20 5.68
N LYS A 34 7.62 -14.30 6.66
CA LYS A 34 6.31 -14.98 6.51
C LYS A 34 5.31 -14.16 5.71
N SER A 35 5.40 -12.84 5.82
CA SER A 35 4.49 -11.92 5.15
C SER A 35 5.25 -10.72 4.58
N THR A 36 4.85 -10.27 3.41
CA THR A 36 5.37 -9.07 2.75
C THR A 36 4.22 -8.18 2.34
N SER A 37 4.39 -6.86 2.47
CA SER A 37 3.39 -5.87 2.10
C SER A 37 3.88 -4.99 0.95
N ILE A 38 2.97 -4.66 0.04
CA ILE A 38 3.20 -3.65 -1.01
C ILE A 38 2.23 -2.50 -0.79
N ASP A 39 2.79 -1.28 -0.76
CA ASP A 39 1.99 -0.06 -0.75
C ASP A 39 1.81 0.43 -2.19
N LEU A 40 0.57 0.62 -2.57
CA LEU A 40 0.14 1.17 -3.85
C LEU A 40 -0.62 2.48 -3.62
N ILE A 41 -0.54 3.40 -4.57
CA ILE A 41 -1.27 4.66 -4.50
C ILE A 41 -2.07 4.85 -5.79
N TYR A 42 -3.38 5.01 -5.66
CA TYR A 42 -4.23 5.40 -6.78
C TYR A 42 -4.54 6.91 -6.73
N GLY A 43 -4.81 7.48 -7.88
CA GLY A 43 -5.07 8.91 -8.03
C GLY A 43 -3.82 9.76 -8.20
N LEU A 44 -2.68 9.16 -8.54
CA LEU A 44 -1.44 9.86 -8.89
C LEU A 44 -1.58 10.57 -10.24
N PRO A 45 -0.75 11.61 -10.52
CA PRO A 45 -0.76 12.28 -11.81
C PRO A 45 -0.56 11.32 -12.97
N LEU A 46 -1.27 11.55 -14.06
CA LEU A 46 -1.27 10.77 -15.30
C LEU A 46 -1.78 9.32 -15.19
N GLN A 47 -2.22 8.90 -14.02
CA GLN A 47 -2.90 7.62 -13.88
C GLN A 47 -4.23 7.61 -14.61
N THR A 48 -4.53 6.48 -15.26
CA THR A 48 -5.81 6.17 -15.86
C THR A 48 -6.28 4.80 -15.37
N LEU A 49 -7.57 4.51 -15.53
CA LEU A 49 -8.12 3.17 -15.26
C LEU A 49 -7.34 2.08 -16.02
N ALA A 50 -6.96 2.35 -17.27
CA ALA A 50 -6.25 1.40 -18.10
C ALA A 50 -4.82 1.15 -17.63
N SER A 51 -4.05 2.21 -17.31
CA SER A 51 -2.67 2.06 -16.83
C SER A 51 -2.63 1.39 -15.45
N TYR A 52 -3.54 1.78 -14.55
CA TYR A 52 -3.56 1.20 -13.21
C TYR A 52 -4.03 -0.25 -13.19
N ARG A 53 -4.88 -0.66 -14.15
CA ARG A 53 -5.21 -2.07 -14.38
C ARG A 53 -3.97 -2.91 -14.66
N GLN A 54 -3.02 -2.39 -15.46
CA GLN A 54 -1.75 -3.08 -15.72
C GLN A 54 -0.90 -3.21 -14.46
N THR A 55 -0.85 -2.17 -13.62
CA THR A 55 -0.20 -2.24 -12.30
C THR A 55 -0.83 -3.33 -11.44
N MET A 56 -2.16 -3.42 -11.39
CA MET A 56 -2.85 -4.48 -10.65
C MET A 56 -2.59 -5.88 -11.23
N ASP A 57 -2.47 -6.03 -12.55
CA ASP A 57 -2.08 -7.29 -13.19
C ASP A 57 -0.70 -7.75 -12.76
N ILE A 58 0.27 -6.84 -12.68
CA ILE A 58 1.62 -7.13 -12.18
C ILE A 58 1.55 -7.58 -10.72
N VAL A 59 0.85 -6.85 -9.87
CA VAL A 59 0.76 -7.15 -8.43
C VAL A 59 0.11 -8.50 -8.18
N ILE A 60 -1.03 -8.76 -8.82
CA ILE A 60 -1.83 -9.97 -8.60
C ILE A 60 -1.19 -11.20 -9.23
N ASN A 61 -0.65 -11.10 -10.44
CA ASN A 61 -0.22 -12.27 -11.20
C ASN A 61 1.29 -12.57 -11.09
N GLN A 62 2.12 -11.53 -10.86
CA GLN A 62 3.58 -11.70 -10.83
C GLN A 62 4.11 -11.61 -9.39
N LEU A 63 3.87 -10.49 -8.69
CA LEU A 63 4.45 -10.24 -7.37
C LEU A 63 3.80 -11.03 -6.24
N LYS A 64 2.48 -11.17 -6.26
CA LYS A 64 1.67 -11.95 -5.31
C LYS A 64 2.01 -11.69 -3.85
N PRO A 65 2.07 -10.43 -3.39
CA PRO A 65 2.43 -10.13 -2.00
C PRO A 65 1.38 -10.72 -1.05
N ALA A 66 1.76 -10.95 0.19
CA ALA A 66 0.82 -11.41 1.22
C ALA A 66 -0.18 -10.31 1.60
N ARG A 67 0.27 -9.04 1.56
CA ARG A 67 -0.54 -7.86 1.91
C ARG A 67 -0.40 -6.77 0.87
N ILE A 68 -1.46 -5.98 0.73
CA ILE A 68 -1.51 -4.81 -0.13
C ILE A 68 -2.16 -3.68 0.65
N ALA A 69 -1.51 -2.52 0.70
CA ALA A 69 -2.13 -1.27 1.14
C ALA A 69 -2.38 -0.40 -0.10
N LEU A 70 -3.64 0.01 -0.31
CA LEU A 70 -4.09 0.72 -1.48
C LEU A 70 -4.54 2.14 -1.10
N PHE A 71 -3.59 3.08 -1.08
CA PHE A 71 -3.85 4.44 -0.61
C PHE A 71 -4.40 5.36 -1.69
N ASN A 72 -5.31 6.25 -1.29
CA ASN A 72 -5.74 7.37 -2.12
C ASN A 72 -4.71 8.50 -2.09
N TYR A 73 -4.28 8.98 -3.25
CA TYR A 73 -3.43 10.17 -3.31
C TYR A 73 -4.18 11.42 -2.84
N ALA A 74 -3.64 12.06 -1.80
CA ALA A 74 -4.09 13.36 -1.32
C ALA A 74 -3.15 14.47 -1.85
N HIS A 75 -3.68 15.38 -2.66
CA HIS A 75 -2.92 16.52 -3.17
C HIS A 75 -3.04 17.70 -2.20
N LEU A 76 -1.99 17.94 -1.42
CA LEU A 76 -1.91 18.94 -0.35
C LEU A 76 -0.62 19.75 -0.47
N PRO A 77 -0.39 20.50 -1.58
CA PRO A 77 0.87 21.18 -1.85
C PRO A 77 1.21 22.27 -0.81
N HIS A 78 0.20 22.79 -0.12
CA HIS A 78 0.39 23.76 0.96
C HIS A 78 0.96 23.16 2.26
N ILE A 79 0.88 21.82 2.41
CA ILE A 79 1.47 21.09 3.54
C ILE A 79 2.75 20.36 3.07
N PHE A 80 2.71 19.75 1.90
CA PHE A 80 3.81 18.94 1.36
C PHE A 80 4.46 19.66 0.17
N MET A 81 5.46 20.46 0.45
CA MET A 81 6.18 21.25 -0.57
C MET A 81 6.61 20.47 -1.82
N PRO A 82 7.05 19.20 -1.78
CA PRO A 82 7.35 18.44 -3.00
C PRO A 82 6.18 18.33 -3.97
N GLN A 83 4.95 18.37 -3.49
CA GLN A 83 3.73 18.27 -4.32
C GLN A 83 3.48 19.53 -5.16
N THR A 84 4.11 20.67 -4.85
CA THR A 84 4.03 21.89 -5.68
C THR A 84 4.59 21.70 -7.09
N ARG A 85 5.38 20.64 -7.32
CA ARG A 85 5.94 20.29 -8.63
C ARG A 85 4.97 19.49 -9.51
N ILE A 86 3.85 19.04 -8.93
CA ILE A 86 2.81 18.26 -9.64
C ILE A 86 1.88 19.27 -10.32
N ASN A 87 1.66 19.08 -11.62
CA ASN A 87 0.65 19.83 -12.34
C ASN A 87 -0.74 19.27 -11.99
N GLU A 88 -1.59 20.08 -11.40
CA GLU A 88 -2.94 19.66 -10.99
C GLU A 88 -3.82 19.20 -12.17
N ALA A 89 -3.55 19.72 -13.38
CA ALA A 89 -4.25 19.30 -14.60
C ALA A 89 -3.98 17.84 -14.99
N ASP A 90 -2.90 17.25 -14.49
CA ASP A 90 -2.53 15.84 -14.73
C ASP A 90 -3.19 14.88 -13.71
N LEU A 91 -3.88 15.41 -12.70
CA LEU A 91 -4.55 14.58 -11.70
C LEU A 91 -5.83 13.98 -12.28
N PRO A 92 -6.10 12.69 -12.05
CA PRO A 92 -7.36 12.08 -12.46
C PRO A 92 -8.55 12.73 -11.73
N SER A 93 -9.66 12.82 -12.43
CA SER A 93 -10.91 13.33 -11.87
C SER A 93 -11.40 12.46 -10.69
N ALA A 94 -12.30 12.98 -9.87
CA ALA A 94 -12.90 12.22 -8.78
C ALA A 94 -13.60 10.95 -9.28
N ASN A 95 -14.29 11.01 -10.43
CA ASN A 95 -14.92 9.85 -11.05
C ASN A 95 -13.89 8.81 -11.51
N GLU A 96 -12.79 9.25 -12.13
CA GLU A 96 -11.71 8.34 -12.53
C GLU A 96 -11.07 7.65 -11.33
N LYS A 97 -10.81 8.39 -10.24
CA LYS A 97 -10.32 7.81 -8.98
C LYS A 97 -11.28 6.76 -8.43
N LEU A 98 -12.59 7.02 -8.45
CA LEU A 98 -13.59 6.07 -7.99
C LEU A 98 -13.62 4.81 -8.86
N ASN A 99 -13.55 4.97 -10.19
CA ASN A 99 -13.50 3.86 -11.13
C ASN A 99 -12.23 2.99 -10.91
N ILE A 100 -11.09 3.64 -10.65
CA ILE A 100 -9.84 2.93 -10.32
C ILE A 100 -10.00 2.14 -9.02
N LEU A 101 -10.52 2.77 -7.96
CA LEU A 101 -10.73 2.10 -6.68
C LEU A 101 -11.66 0.90 -6.82
N GLN A 102 -12.80 1.08 -7.50
CA GLN A 102 -13.77 -0.01 -7.72
C GLN A 102 -13.12 -1.17 -8.46
N MET A 103 -12.42 -0.91 -9.55
CA MET A 103 -11.68 -1.92 -10.32
C MET A 103 -10.67 -2.66 -9.44
N CYS A 104 -9.94 -1.95 -8.56
CA CYS A 104 -8.97 -2.57 -7.66
C CYS A 104 -9.64 -3.51 -6.66
N VAL A 105 -10.72 -3.06 -6.01
CA VAL A 105 -11.47 -3.87 -5.03
C VAL A 105 -12.01 -5.14 -5.67
N GLU A 106 -12.66 -5.01 -6.84
CA GLU A 106 -13.20 -6.16 -7.59
C GLU A 106 -12.08 -7.16 -7.94
N ARG A 107 -10.98 -6.70 -8.49
CA ARG A 107 -9.88 -7.57 -8.91
C ARG A 107 -9.14 -8.22 -7.75
N LEU A 108 -8.98 -7.52 -6.63
CA LEU A 108 -8.37 -8.10 -5.43
C LEU A 108 -9.29 -9.18 -4.84
N ALA A 109 -10.60 -8.94 -4.80
CA ALA A 109 -11.57 -9.94 -4.37
C ALA A 109 -11.57 -11.18 -5.29
N GLU A 110 -11.57 -10.98 -6.62
CA GLU A 110 -11.45 -12.08 -7.60
C GLU A 110 -10.15 -12.88 -7.44
N ALA A 111 -9.06 -12.21 -7.08
CA ALA A 111 -7.76 -12.84 -6.80
C ALA A 111 -7.68 -13.51 -5.41
N GLY A 112 -8.77 -13.48 -4.63
CA GLY A 112 -8.88 -14.11 -3.33
C GLY A 112 -8.29 -13.31 -2.17
N TYR A 113 -7.99 -12.02 -2.34
CA TYR A 113 -7.61 -11.16 -1.23
C TYR A 113 -8.83 -10.79 -0.38
N VAL A 114 -8.65 -10.75 0.93
CA VAL A 114 -9.64 -10.33 1.92
C VAL A 114 -9.42 -8.86 2.25
N LEU A 115 -10.48 -8.07 2.24
CA LEU A 115 -10.44 -6.70 2.74
C LEU A 115 -10.31 -6.74 4.28
N ILE A 116 -9.19 -6.29 4.80
CA ILE A 116 -8.93 -6.24 6.25
C ILE A 116 -9.62 -5.04 6.88
N GLY A 117 -9.63 -3.93 6.17
CA GLY A 117 -10.28 -2.69 6.57
C GLY A 117 -9.58 -1.49 5.95
N MET A 118 -10.30 -0.39 5.81
CA MET A 118 -9.81 0.82 5.15
C MET A 118 -9.18 0.50 3.78
N ASP A 119 -7.89 0.66 3.66
CA ASP A 119 -7.13 0.51 2.41
C ASP A 119 -6.31 -0.79 2.36
N HIS A 120 -6.51 -1.71 3.32
CA HIS A 120 -5.66 -2.89 3.49
C HIS A 120 -6.35 -4.16 3.04
N PHE A 121 -5.60 -4.95 2.28
CA PHE A 121 -5.99 -6.28 1.80
C PHE A 121 -4.91 -7.29 2.17
N ALA A 122 -5.32 -8.52 2.46
CA ALA A 122 -4.41 -9.61 2.76
C ALA A 122 -4.88 -10.92 2.13
N ARG A 123 -3.96 -11.84 1.91
CA ARG A 123 -4.31 -13.20 1.51
C ARG A 123 -5.04 -13.91 2.66
N PRO A 124 -5.92 -14.87 2.37
CA PRO A 124 -6.69 -15.56 3.42
C PRO A 124 -5.82 -16.30 4.46
N ASP A 125 -4.62 -16.72 4.05
CA ASP A 125 -3.63 -17.40 4.89
C ASP A 125 -2.71 -16.45 5.68
N ASP A 126 -2.86 -15.14 5.51
CA ASP A 126 -2.12 -14.13 6.27
C ASP A 126 -2.68 -13.95 7.68
N GLU A 127 -1.82 -13.70 8.65
CA GLU A 127 -2.19 -13.52 10.05
C GLU A 127 -3.22 -12.41 10.30
N LEU A 128 -3.25 -11.35 9.46
CA LEU A 128 -4.25 -10.28 9.59
C LEU A 128 -5.64 -10.77 9.16
N ALA A 129 -5.74 -11.58 8.10
CA ALA A 129 -7.01 -12.14 7.64
C ALA A 129 -7.54 -13.16 8.65
N ILE A 130 -6.66 -13.99 9.22
CA ILE A 130 -7.00 -14.93 10.28
C ILE A 130 -7.50 -14.17 11.52
N ALA A 131 -6.74 -13.17 11.99
CA ALA A 131 -7.12 -12.35 13.14
C ALA A 131 -8.44 -11.60 12.92
N LEU A 132 -8.74 -11.17 11.69
CA LEU A 132 -10.03 -10.57 11.35
C LEU A 132 -11.17 -11.59 11.52
N SER A 133 -10.99 -12.81 11.02
CA SER A 133 -12.00 -13.88 11.14
C SER A 133 -12.22 -14.33 12.58
N GLU A 134 -11.19 -14.29 13.41
CA GLU A 134 -11.21 -14.63 14.82
C GLU A 134 -11.59 -13.46 15.74
N GLN A 135 -11.84 -12.27 15.18
CA GLN A 135 -12.17 -11.05 15.91
C GLN A 135 -11.07 -10.61 16.91
N THR A 136 -9.83 -10.96 16.61
CA THR A 136 -8.64 -10.61 17.41
C THR A 136 -7.78 -9.51 16.76
N LEU A 137 -8.21 -9.01 15.59
CA LEU A 137 -7.49 -7.98 14.86
C LEU A 137 -7.40 -6.69 15.69
N GLN A 138 -6.20 -6.15 15.80
CA GLN A 138 -5.90 -4.91 16.49
C GLN A 138 -5.50 -3.81 15.49
N ARG A 139 -5.58 -2.57 15.95
CA ARG A 139 -5.12 -1.42 15.18
C ARG A 139 -4.34 -0.46 16.08
N ASN A 140 -3.18 -0.04 15.59
CA ASN A 140 -2.40 1.03 16.19
C ASN A 140 -2.21 2.18 15.19
N PHE A 141 -1.37 3.16 15.51
CA PHE A 141 -1.14 4.31 14.62
C PHE A 141 -0.39 3.94 13.32
N GLN A 142 0.28 2.80 13.26
CA GLN A 142 0.95 2.32 12.04
C GLN A 142 0.03 1.51 11.12
N GLY A 143 -1.12 1.03 11.61
CA GLY A 143 -2.06 0.22 10.86
C GLY A 143 -2.59 -0.98 11.65
N TYR A 144 -2.86 -2.07 10.94
CA TYR A 144 -3.38 -3.30 11.54
C TYR A 144 -2.26 -4.19 12.08
N SER A 145 -2.55 -4.85 13.21
CA SER A 145 -1.63 -5.73 13.92
C SER A 145 -2.38 -6.88 14.58
N THR A 146 -1.69 -7.99 14.81
CA THR A 146 -2.16 -9.12 15.63
C THR A 146 -1.68 -9.02 17.09
N PHE A 147 -0.92 -7.99 17.42
CA PHE A 147 -0.35 -7.79 18.75
C PHE A 147 -1.10 -6.69 19.49
N ALA A 148 -1.92 -7.12 20.47
CA ALA A 148 -2.55 -6.20 21.42
C ALA A 148 -1.53 -5.82 22.51
N ASP A 149 -1.67 -4.61 23.06
CA ASP A 149 -0.96 -4.14 24.27
C ASP A 149 0.57 -4.33 24.26
N THR A 150 1.17 -4.29 23.07
CA THR A 150 2.61 -4.49 22.92
C THR A 150 3.33 -3.15 22.86
N ASN A 151 4.37 -2.99 23.65
CA ASN A 151 5.28 -1.87 23.51
C ASN A 151 6.02 -1.93 22.18
N MET A 152 6.15 -0.78 21.54
CA MET A 152 6.82 -0.66 20.23
C MET A 152 8.03 0.24 20.37
N LEU A 153 9.21 -0.34 20.18
CA LEU A 153 10.46 0.40 20.18
C LEU A 153 10.74 0.90 18.75
N ALA A 154 10.88 2.21 18.61
CA ALA A 154 11.13 2.86 17.34
C ALA A 154 12.60 3.11 17.10
N PHE A 155 13.09 2.87 15.88
CA PHE A 155 14.46 3.12 15.46
C PHE A 155 14.47 4.02 14.22
N GLY A 156 15.17 5.13 14.30
CA GLY A 156 15.34 6.11 13.23
C GLY A 156 14.78 7.50 13.55
N VAL A 157 15.20 8.49 12.77
CA VAL A 157 14.96 9.93 13.02
C VAL A 157 13.48 10.31 13.07
N SER A 158 12.65 9.65 12.29
CA SER A 158 11.22 9.95 12.16
C SER A 158 10.33 8.84 12.67
N SER A 159 10.89 7.82 13.30
CA SER A 159 10.11 6.69 13.79
C SER A 159 9.41 7.03 15.11
N ILE A 160 8.20 6.51 15.26
CA ILE A 160 7.35 6.75 16.43
C ILE A 160 7.25 5.45 17.22
N GLY A 161 7.66 5.49 18.48
CA GLY A 161 7.52 4.39 19.44
C GLY A 161 6.29 4.55 20.31
N PHE A 162 5.90 3.46 20.94
CA PHE A 162 4.77 3.39 21.88
C PHE A 162 5.15 2.54 23.08
N VAL A 163 5.08 3.10 24.28
CA VAL A 163 5.37 2.39 25.52
C VAL A 163 4.30 2.72 26.56
N GLY A 164 3.65 1.70 27.08
CA GLY A 164 2.49 1.86 27.94
C GLY A 164 1.37 2.62 27.23
N ASN A 165 1.02 3.81 27.70
CA ASN A 165 -0.01 4.68 27.10
C ASN A 165 0.56 5.93 26.41
N SER A 166 1.87 5.95 26.12
CA SER A 166 2.56 7.12 25.59
C SER A 166 3.24 6.83 24.28
N TYR A 167 3.06 7.75 23.31
CA TYR A 167 3.86 7.79 22.09
C TYR A 167 5.08 8.68 22.30
N TYR A 168 6.18 8.32 21.63
CA TYR A 168 7.41 9.13 21.61
C TYR A 168 8.06 9.10 20.23
N GLN A 169 8.80 10.16 19.92
CA GLN A 169 9.59 10.31 18.70
C GLN A 169 10.97 10.85 19.04
#